data_1ba43d76f2dd9b3b95d91df994f425a7
#
_entry.id   1ba43d76f2dd9b3b95d91df994f425a7
#
_cell.length_a   1.000
_cell.length_b   1.000
_cell.length_c   1.000
_cell.angle_alpha   90.00
_cell.angle_beta   90.00
_cell.angle_gamma   90.00
#
_symmetry.space_group_name_H-M   'P 1'
#
loop_
_entity.id
_entity.type
_entity.pdbx_description
1 polymer ?
#
loop_
_entity_poly.entity_id
_entity_poly.type
_entity_poly.pdbx_seq_one_letter_code
_entity_poly.pdbx_strand_id
1 'polypeptide(L)'
;MVWGPMIAWYLFRAVASAGAFLTSAFVEVKYPESVKRRVAGRIIAPIFLGIGLVMLMLDAEAGLHNPLRFFWLIANPGSVMTLGVYFICVFMPVALVSALLEVLKKPVPKWLTWIGIVFAFAVAAYTGFLLGVVKAFPLWNNAVLPILFVVSALSAGLAATSLVGLLVDRERFEQ
;
A
#
# COMPACT_ATOMS: atom_id res chain seq x y z
N MET A 1 14.47 17.68 12.88
CA MET A 1 13.66 16.45 12.79
C MET A 1 14.11 15.70 11.54
N VAL A 2 14.50 14.44 11.65
CA VAL A 2 15.05 13.68 10.50
C VAL A 2 13.92 13.26 9.53
N TRP A 3 12.68 13.19 9.99
CA TRP A 3 11.51 12.80 9.20
C TRP A 3 10.37 13.79 9.45
N GLY A 4 9.88 14.43 8.39
CA GLY A 4 8.74 15.34 8.45
C GLY A 4 7.41 14.60 8.65
N PRO A 5 6.35 15.27 9.10
CA PRO A 5 5.02 14.67 9.24
C PRO A 5 4.47 14.11 7.93
N MET A 6 4.86 14.65 6.79
CA MET A 6 4.42 14.18 5.47
C MET A 6 4.94 12.77 5.16
N ILE A 7 6.16 12.43 5.60
CA ILE A 7 6.72 11.08 5.43
C ILE A 7 5.94 10.07 6.27
N ALA A 8 5.56 10.42 7.50
CA ALA A 8 4.72 9.55 8.33
C ALA A 8 3.35 9.28 7.67
N TRP A 9 2.73 10.31 7.10
CA TRP A 9 1.47 10.17 6.35
C TRP A 9 1.61 9.32 5.09
N TYR A 10 2.72 9.47 4.36
CA TYR A 10 3.03 8.62 3.22
C TYR A 10 3.17 7.15 3.62
N LEU A 11 3.98 6.87 4.66
CA LEU A 11 4.19 5.51 5.15
C LEU A 11 2.86 4.87 5.60
N PHE A 12 2.05 5.60 6.35
CA PHE A 12 0.73 5.13 6.78
C PHE A 12 -0.16 4.77 5.58
N ARG A 13 -0.22 5.63 4.56
CA ARG A 13 -1.06 5.39 3.38
C ARG A 13 -0.54 4.24 2.52
N ALA A 14 0.78 4.10 2.38
CA ALA A 14 1.38 2.97 1.66
C ALA A 14 1.03 1.64 2.36
N VAL A 15 1.15 1.60 3.69
CA VAL A 15 0.80 0.44 4.52
C VAL A 15 -0.70 0.13 4.45
N ALA A 16 -1.56 1.14 4.56
CA ALA A 16 -3.01 0.98 4.45
C ALA A 16 -3.45 0.52 3.06
N SER A 17 -2.80 1.01 2.00
CA SER A 17 -3.00 0.56 0.61
C SER A 17 -2.69 -0.93 0.46
N ALA A 18 -1.51 -1.35 0.92
CA ALA A 18 -1.11 -2.76 0.90
C ALA A 18 -2.10 -3.63 1.66
N GLY A 19 -2.52 -3.20 2.85
CA GLY A 19 -3.51 -3.89 3.67
C GLY A 19 -4.90 -3.98 3.02
N ALA A 20 -5.36 -2.92 2.35
CA ALA A 20 -6.63 -2.92 1.63
C ALA A 20 -6.61 -3.92 0.46
N PHE A 21 -5.49 -3.99 -0.28
CA PHE A 21 -5.33 -4.97 -1.34
C PHE A 21 -5.32 -6.41 -0.79
N LEU A 22 -4.55 -6.67 0.27
CA LEU A 22 -4.49 -7.99 0.93
C LEU A 22 -5.85 -8.43 1.45
N THR A 23 -6.60 -7.52 2.08
CA THR A 23 -7.96 -7.78 2.55
C THR A 23 -8.90 -8.14 1.39
N SER A 24 -8.82 -7.38 0.29
CA SER A 24 -9.60 -7.66 -0.93
C SER A 24 -9.27 -9.03 -1.52
N ALA A 25 -7.99 -9.39 -1.58
CA ALA A 25 -7.54 -10.69 -2.07
C ALA A 25 -8.01 -11.84 -1.14
N PHE A 26 -7.97 -11.63 0.17
CA PHE A 26 -8.49 -12.59 1.14
C PHE A 26 -10.01 -12.80 0.99
N VAL A 27 -10.76 -11.71 0.80
CA VAL A 27 -12.21 -11.77 0.56
C VAL A 27 -12.50 -12.50 -0.73
N GLU A 28 -11.71 -12.31 -1.79
CA GLU A 28 -11.87 -13.04 -3.07
C GLU A 28 -11.75 -14.56 -2.89
N VAL A 29 -10.81 -15.01 -2.06
CA VAL A 29 -10.57 -16.45 -1.86
C VAL A 29 -11.60 -17.08 -0.93
N LYS A 30 -11.96 -16.40 0.17
CA LYS A 30 -12.78 -16.99 1.24
C LYS A 30 -14.26 -16.65 1.14
N TYR A 31 -14.59 -15.49 0.59
CA TYR A 31 -15.97 -14.98 0.50
C TYR A 31 -16.27 -14.41 -0.89
N PRO A 32 -16.31 -15.25 -1.93
CA PRO A 32 -16.51 -14.80 -3.33
C PRO A 32 -17.82 -14.03 -3.53
N GLU A 33 -18.81 -14.25 -2.66
CA GLU A 33 -20.10 -13.56 -2.70
C GLU A 33 -20.04 -12.09 -2.27
N SER A 34 -19.01 -11.71 -1.50
CA SER A 34 -18.81 -10.35 -0.99
C SER A 34 -18.14 -9.42 -2.02
N VAL A 35 -18.74 -9.31 -3.20
CA VAL A 35 -18.19 -8.53 -4.33
C VAL A 35 -17.92 -7.08 -3.93
N LYS A 36 -18.81 -6.44 -3.17
CA LYS A 36 -18.67 -5.03 -2.79
C LYS A 36 -17.43 -4.76 -1.93
N ARG A 37 -17.14 -5.63 -0.95
CA ARG A 37 -15.94 -5.50 -0.09
C ARG A 37 -14.67 -5.74 -0.90
N ARG A 38 -14.69 -6.70 -1.82
CA ARG A 38 -13.57 -6.98 -2.71
C ARG A 38 -13.26 -5.78 -3.60
N VAL A 39 -14.28 -5.23 -4.26
CA VAL A 39 -14.16 -4.05 -5.12
C VAL A 39 -13.68 -2.83 -4.32
N ALA A 40 -14.24 -2.59 -3.14
CA ALA A 40 -13.84 -1.50 -2.27
C ALA A 40 -12.34 -1.56 -1.93
N GLY A 41 -11.84 -2.71 -1.49
CA GLY A 41 -10.42 -2.87 -1.16
C GLY A 41 -9.50 -2.65 -2.34
N ARG A 42 -9.88 -3.10 -3.55
CA ARG A 42 -9.09 -2.89 -4.77
C ARG A 42 -9.08 -1.46 -5.26
N ILE A 43 -10.17 -0.71 -5.04
CA ILE A 43 -10.24 0.71 -5.40
C ILE A 43 -9.46 1.56 -4.39
N ILE A 44 -9.60 1.25 -3.09
CA ILE A 44 -8.90 1.99 -2.02
C ILE A 44 -7.37 1.86 -2.16
N ALA A 45 -6.88 0.68 -2.53
CA ALA A 45 -5.45 0.42 -2.62
C ALA A 45 -4.70 1.40 -3.54
N PRO A 46 -5.03 1.56 -4.84
CA PRO A 46 -4.32 2.49 -5.70
C PRO A 46 -4.57 3.96 -5.33
N ILE A 47 -5.74 4.30 -4.77
CA ILE A 47 -6.05 5.67 -4.34
C ILE A 47 -5.15 6.05 -3.16
N PHE A 48 -5.07 5.22 -2.12
CA PHE A 48 -4.24 5.51 -0.95
C PHE A 48 -2.75 5.57 -1.31
N LEU A 49 -2.29 4.65 -2.16
CA LEU A 49 -0.92 4.66 -2.64
C LEU A 49 -0.62 5.90 -3.48
N GLY A 50 -1.52 6.25 -4.40
CA GLY A 50 -1.37 7.44 -5.26
C GLY A 50 -1.28 8.74 -4.44
N ILE A 51 -2.19 8.92 -3.47
CA ILE A 51 -2.14 10.09 -2.58
C ILE A 51 -0.85 10.07 -1.75
N GLY A 52 -0.42 8.90 -1.26
CA GLY A 52 0.84 8.75 -0.53
C GLY A 52 2.04 9.15 -1.37
N LEU A 53 2.10 8.71 -2.64
CA LEU A 53 3.17 9.09 -3.57
C LEU A 53 3.18 10.59 -3.87
N VAL A 54 2.03 11.21 -4.07
CA VAL A 54 1.93 12.67 -4.25
C VAL A 54 2.46 13.40 -3.02
N MET A 55 2.12 12.95 -1.81
CA MET A 55 2.65 13.52 -0.58
C MET A 55 4.17 13.37 -0.48
N LEU A 56 4.71 12.21 -0.86
CA LEU A 56 6.15 11.98 -0.90
C LEU A 56 6.84 12.92 -1.89
N MET A 57 6.23 13.14 -3.06
CA MET A 57 6.76 14.07 -4.07
C MET A 57 6.75 15.52 -3.60
N LEU A 58 5.74 15.91 -2.82
CA LEU A 58 5.64 17.25 -2.24
C LEU A 58 6.65 17.48 -1.11
N ASP A 59 6.91 16.46 -0.30
CA ASP A 59 7.87 16.54 0.81
C ASP A 59 9.33 16.54 0.30
N ALA A 60 9.61 15.81 -0.77
CA ALA A 60 10.87 15.86 -1.46
C ALA A 60 10.94 17.17 -2.28
N GLU A 61 11.40 18.27 -1.68
CA GLU A 61 11.59 19.58 -2.36
C GLU A 61 12.33 19.45 -3.70
N ALA A 62 13.09 18.39 -3.88
CA ALA A 62 13.76 18.03 -5.13
C ALA A 62 12.81 17.42 -6.19
N GLY A 63 11.64 16.89 -5.81
CA GLY A 63 10.75 16.18 -6.72
C GLY A 63 10.04 17.08 -7.72
N LEU A 64 9.66 18.30 -7.30
CA LEU A 64 8.99 19.27 -8.17
C LEU A 64 9.98 20.07 -9.04
N HIS A 65 11.24 20.30 -8.57
CA HIS A 65 12.23 21.09 -9.30
C HIS A 65 13.10 20.27 -10.27
N ASN A 66 13.27 18.96 -10.02
CA ASN A 66 14.07 18.08 -10.87
C ASN A 66 13.53 16.65 -10.87
N PRO A 67 12.54 16.32 -11.73
CA PRO A 67 12.00 14.96 -11.84
C PRO A 67 13.07 13.93 -12.26
N LEU A 68 14.16 14.37 -12.89
CA LEU A 68 15.32 13.54 -13.23
C LEU A 68 16.03 12.96 -11.99
N ARG A 69 15.90 13.54 -10.80
CA ARG A 69 16.46 12.97 -9.57
C ARG A 69 15.78 11.65 -9.17
N PHE A 70 14.53 11.41 -9.58
CA PHE A 70 13.89 10.10 -9.40
C PHE A 70 14.59 9.00 -10.22
N PHE A 71 15.12 9.32 -11.41
CA PHE A 71 15.93 8.38 -12.20
C PHE A 71 17.25 8.03 -11.49
N TRP A 72 17.87 8.98 -10.79
CA TRP A 72 19.06 8.72 -9.98
C TRP A 72 18.76 7.87 -8.75
N LEU A 73 17.56 8.00 -8.19
CA LEU A 73 17.10 7.13 -7.11
C LEU A 73 16.98 5.68 -7.60
N ILE A 74 16.48 5.47 -8.83
CA ILE A 74 16.35 4.14 -9.46
C ILE A 74 17.74 3.58 -9.85
N ALA A 75 18.70 4.44 -10.16
CA ALA A 75 20.03 4.05 -10.61
C ALA A 75 20.95 3.49 -9.49
N ASN A 76 20.57 3.62 -8.23
CA ASN A 76 21.41 3.20 -7.10
C ASN A 76 20.76 2.02 -6.34
N PRO A 77 20.90 0.77 -6.81
CA PRO A 77 20.23 -0.41 -6.26
C PRO A 77 20.67 -0.78 -4.82
N GLY A 78 21.77 -0.20 -4.33
CA GLY A 78 22.26 -0.41 -2.95
C GLY A 78 21.51 0.39 -1.88
N SER A 79 20.61 1.28 -2.27
CA SER A 79 19.82 2.07 -1.32
C SER A 79 18.52 1.34 -0.94
N VAL A 80 18.24 1.29 0.36
CA VAL A 80 16.96 0.74 0.87
C VAL A 80 15.77 1.53 0.29
N MET A 81 15.91 2.83 0.07
CA MET A 81 14.89 3.66 -0.57
C MET A 81 14.55 3.19 -2.00
N THR A 82 15.55 2.79 -2.75
CA THR A 82 15.39 2.31 -4.13
C THR A 82 14.59 1.01 -4.19
N LEU A 83 14.81 0.09 -3.25
CA LEU A 83 14.02 -1.14 -3.14
C LEU A 83 12.54 -0.84 -2.97
N GLY A 84 12.18 0.15 -2.15
CA GLY A 84 10.80 0.56 -1.99
C GLY A 84 10.18 1.13 -3.25
N VAL A 85 10.94 1.91 -4.00
CA VAL A 85 10.50 2.44 -5.30
C VAL A 85 10.22 1.29 -6.26
N TYR A 86 11.08 0.27 -6.33
CA TYR A 86 10.83 -0.90 -7.17
C TYR A 86 9.56 -1.66 -6.78
N PHE A 87 9.34 -1.91 -5.48
CA PHE A 87 8.13 -2.58 -5.01
C PHE A 87 6.88 -1.78 -5.35
N ILE A 88 6.92 -0.46 -5.19
CA ILE A 88 5.79 0.42 -5.52
C ILE A 88 5.56 0.49 -7.02
N CYS A 89 6.63 0.56 -7.84
CA CYS A 89 6.54 0.58 -9.31
C CYS A 89 5.88 -0.69 -9.88
N VAL A 90 5.99 -1.82 -9.19
CA VAL A 90 5.29 -3.05 -9.60
C VAL A 90 3.90 -3.12 -8.97
N PHE A 91 3.78 -2.78 -7.68
CA PHE A 91 2.51 -2.88 -6.97
C PHE A 91 1.45 -1.90 -7.49
N MET A 92 1.83 -0.67 -7.82
CA MET A 92 0.90 0.35 -8.30
C MET A 92 0.18 -0.04 -9.61
N PRO A 93 0.87 -0.46 -10.68
CA PRO A 93 0.21 -0.96 -11.90
C PRO A 93 -0.68 -2.17 -11.64
N VAL A 94 -0.23 -3.12 -10.81
CA VAL A 94 -1.02 -4.31 -10.45
C VAL A 94 -2.30 -3.92 -9.73
N ALA A 95 -2.21 -2.99 -8.76
CA ALA A 95 -3.37 -2.50 -8.02
C ALA A 95 -4.34 -1.73 -8.93
N LEU A 96 -3.81 -0.87 -9.83
CA LEU A 96 -4.62 -0.12 -10.80
C LEU A 96 -5.35 -1.04 -11.78
N VAL A 97 -4.62 -1.99 -12.40
CA VAL A 97 -5.22 -2.94 -13.34
C VAL A 97 -6.27 -3.80 -12.64
N SER A 98 -5.99 -4.26 -11.43
CA SER A 98 -6.96 -5.03 -10.63
C SER A 98 -8.21 -4.22 -10.32
N ALA A 99 -8.05 -2.95 -9.94
CA ALA A 99 -9.17 -2.04 -9.67
C ALA A 99 -10.00 -1.76 -10.94
N LEU A 100 -9.33 -1.50 -12.06
CA LEU A 100 -10.01 -1.26 -13.36
C LEU A 100 -10.80 -2.48 -13.82
N LEU A 101 -10.23 -3.68 -13.71
CA LEU A 101 -10.94 -4.91 -14.07
C LEU A 101 -12.18 -5.12 -13.22
N GLU A 102 -12.11 -4.85 -11.91
CA GLU A 102 -13.26 -4.94 -11.02
C GLU A 102 -14.35 -3.92 -11.37
N VAL A 103 -13.96 -2.67 -11.66
CA VAL A 103 -14.90 -1.60 -12.08
C VAL A 103 -15.58 -1.97 -13.41
N LEU A 104 -14.82 -2.55 -14.34
CA LEU A 104 -15.35 -3.05 -15.63
C LEU A 104 -16.14 -4.36 -15.49
N LYS A 105 -16.32 -4.87 -14.25
CA LYS A 105 -16.98 -6.16 -13.96
C LYS A 105 -16.36 -7.36 -14.72
N LYS A 106 -15.06 -7.27 -15.01
CA LYS A 106 -14.30 -8.36 -15.63
C LYS A 106 -13.61 -9.20 -14.56
N PRO A 107 -13.49 -10.53 -14.77
CA PRO A 107 -12.81 -11.39 -13.83
C PRO A 107 -11.32 -11.00 -13.76
N VAL A 108 -10.82 -10.77 -12.54
CA VAL A 108 -9.40 -10.51 -12.34
C VAL A 108 -8.65 -11.84 -12.42
N PRO A 109 -7.62 -11.95 -13.25
CA PRO A 109 -6.87 -13.19 -13.36
C PRO A 109 -6.13 -13.50 -12.05
N LYS A 110 -6.17 -14.75 -11.62
CA LYS A 110 -5.58 -15.20 -10.33
C LYS A 110 -4.08 -14.87 -10.22
N TRP A 111 -3.33 -14.97 -11.32
CA TRP A 111 -1.91 -14.64 -11.31
C TRP A 111 -1.65 -13.16 -10.96
N LEU A 112 -2.52 -12.25 -11.39
CA LEU A 112 -2.42 -10.83 -11.07
C LEU A 112 -2.68 -10.59 -9.57
N THR A 113 -3.68 -11.27 -9.00
CA THR A 113 -3.96 -11.22 -7.56
C THR A 113 -2.76 -11.76 -6.76
N TRP A 114 -2.13 -12.86 -7.17
CA TRP A 114 -0.96 -13.41 -6.49
C TRP A 114 0.24 -12.48 -6.53
N ILE A 115 0.55 -11.89 -7.70
CA ILE A 115 1.61 -10.87 -7.80
C ILE A 115 1.30 -9.70 -6.87
N GLY A 116 0.06 -9.22 -6.87
CA GLY A 116 -0.38 -8.14 -5.99
C GLY A 116 -0.21 -8.47 -4.51
N ILE A 117 -0.52 -9.69 -4.08
CA ILE A 117 -0.32 -10.16 -2.70
C ILE A 117 1.16 -10.09 -2.32
N VAL A 118 2.05 -10.66 -3.14
CA VAL A 118 3.50 -10.68 -2.86
C VAL A 118 4.05 -9.27 -2.74
N PHE A 119 3.71 -8.39 -3.68
CA PHE A 119 4.19 -7.01 -3.66
C PHE A 119 3.52 -6.16 -2.58
N ALA A 120 2.27 -6.41 -2.21
CA ALA A 120 1.63 -5.76 -1.07
C ALA A 120 2.34 -6.12 0.25
N PHE A 121 2.69 -7.39 0.47
CA PHE A 121 3.51 -7.79 1.60
C PHE A 121 4.90 -7.15 1.56
N ALA A 122 5.53 -7.10 0.39
CA ALA A 122 6.83 -6.47 0.21
C ALA A 122 6.78 -4.97 0.57
N VAL A 123 5.75 -4.24 0.13
CA VAL A 123 5.56 -2.82 0.47
C VAL A 123 5.33 -2.64 1.97
N ALA A 124 4.48 -3.46 2.60
CA ALA A 124 4.22 -3.38 4.04
C ALA A 124 5.47 -3.68 4.87
N ALA A 125 6.22 -4.75 4.54
CA ALA A 125 7.46 -5.10 5.22
C ALA A 125 8.56 -4.06 4.99
N TYR A 126 8.69 -3.56 3.75
CA TYR A 126 9.66 -2.54 3.38
C TYR A 126 9.52 -1.26 4.21
N THR A 127 8.30 -0.80 4.48
CA THR A 127 8.09 0.39 5.32
C THR A 127 8.66 0.20 6.73
N GLY A 128 8.54 -1.00 7.29
CA GLY A 128 9.17 -1.37 8.55
C GLY A 128 10.71 -1.44 8.46
N PHE A 129 11.25 -1.99 7.37
CA PHE A 129 12.69 -1.99 7.12
C PHE A 129 13.26 -0.59 6.97
N LEU A 130 12.55 0.30 6.25
CA LEU A 130 12.98 1.68 6.06
C LEU A 130 13.18 2.41 7.40
N LEU A 131 12.26 2.22 8.34
CA LEU A 131 12.39 2.78 9.69
C LEU A 131 13.47 2.07 10.51
N GLY A 132 13.61 0.75 10.36
CA GLY A 132 14.59 -0.05 11.09
C GLY A 132 16.05 0.25 10.70
N VAL A 133 16.32 0.73 9.50
CA VAL A 133 17.67 1.12 9.03
C VAL A 133 18.15 2.43 9.62
N VAL A 134 17.26 3.25 10.20
CA VAL A 134 17.61 4.54 10.80
C VAL A 134 18.32 4.31 12.14
N LYS A 135 19.66 4.28 12.10
CA LYS A 135 20.53 4.08 13.28
C LYS A 135 20.41 5.16 14.36
N ALA A 136 19.79 6.31 14.03
CA ALA A 136 19.61 7.42 14.98
C ALA A 136 18.67 7.10 16.14
N PHE A 137 17.82 6.07 16.01
CA PHE A 137 16.88 5.64 17.04
C PHE A 137 17.05 4.16 17.32
N PRO A 138 17.79 3.76 18.39
CA PRO A 138 18.05 2.34 18.72
C PRO A 138 16.78 1.52 18.90
N LEU A 139 15.69 2.13 19.36
CA LEU A 139 14.38 1.48 19.53
C LEU A 139 13.74 1.02 18.21
N TRP A 140 14.09 1.67 17.10
CA TRP A 140 13.58 1.32 15.77
C TRP A 140 14.42 0.27 15.04
N ASN A 141 15.66 0.08 15.48
CA ASN A 141 16.54 -0.95 14.92
C ASN A 141 16.22 -2.33 15.52
N ASN A 142 14.99 -2.79 15.29
CA ASN A 142 14.50 -4.08 15.78
C ASN A 142 13.90 -4.88 14.62
N ALA A 143 14.26 -6.17 14.54
CA ALA A 143 13.74 -7.11 13.56
C ALA A 143 12.20 -7.32 13.66
N VAL A 144 11.59 -6.94 14.76
CA VAL A 144 10.14 -7.02 14.97
C VAL A 144 9.38 -5.92 14.20
N LEU A 145 10.04 -4.81 13.87
CA LEU A 145 9.39 -3.65 13.24
C LEU A 145 8.73 -3.98 11.88
N PRO A 146 9.36 -4.71 10.94
CA PRO A 146 8.71 -5.11 9.70
C PRO A 146 7.45 -5.97 9.93
N ILE A 147 7.48 -6.86 10.93
CA ILE A 147 6.33 -7.71 11.28
C ILE A 147 5.18 -6.83 11.81
N LEU A 148 5.51 -5.88 12.69
CA LEU A 148 4.54 -4.93 13.23
C LEU A 148 3.85 -4.14 12.10
N PHE A 149 4.61 -3.70 11.10
CA PHE A 149 4.07 -2.96 9.96
C PHE A 149 3.16 -3.84 9.08
N VAL A 150 3.48 -5.11 8.89
CA VAL A 150 2.61 -6.06 8.17
C VAL A 150 1.29 -6.27 8.93
N VAL A 151 1.34 -6.49 10.24
CA VAL A 151 0.14 -6.63 11.08
C VAL A 151 -0.70 -5.35 11.07
N SER A 152 -0.04 -4.19 11.20
CA SER A 152 -0.69 -2.89 11.11
C SER A 152 -1.32 -2.65 9.75
N ALA A 153 -0.68 -3.09 8.65
CA ALA A 153 -1.22 -3.02 7.30
C ALA A 153 -2.54 -3.80 7.19
N LEU A 154 -2.56 -5.04 7.67
CA LEU A 154 -3.77 -5.86 7.66
C LEU A 154 -4.89 -5.21 8.47
N SER A 155 -4.59 -4.72 9.67
CA SER A 155 -5.56 -4.02 10.52
C SER A 155 -6.12 -2.76 9.86
N ALA A 156 -5.25 -1.89 9.34
CA ALA A 156 -5.66 -0.65 8.66
C ALA A 156 -6.45 -0.95 7.37
N GLY A 157 -6.03 -1.97 6.62
CA GLY A 157 -6.73 -2.40 5.40
C GLY A 157 -8.11 -2.96 5.69
N LEU A 158 -8.25 -3.81 6.72
CA LEU A 158 -9.54 -4.32 7.20
C LEU A 158 -10.46 -3.17 7.64
N ALA A 159 -9.94 -2.24 8.42
CA ALA A 159 -10.72 -1.09 8.89
C ALA A 159 -11.20 -0.21 7.73
N ALA A 160 -10.31 0.12 6.78
CA ALA A 160 -10.65 0.93 5.62
C ALA A 160 -11.70 0.26 4.71
N THR A 161 -11.53 -1.03 4.42
CA THR A 161 -12.47 -1.78 3.58
C THR A 161 -13.82 -2.00 4.26
N SER A 162 -13.81 -2.21 5.58
CA SER A 162 -15.04 -2.35 6.37
C SER A 162 -15.81 -1.04 6.46
N LEU A 163 -15.10 0.09 6.66
CA LEU A 163 -15.71 1.41 6.70
C LEU A 163 -16.41 1.74 5.39
N VAL A 164 -15.76 1.50 4.25
CA VAL A 164 -16.37 1.71 2.95
C VAL A 164 -17.52 0.73 2.71
N GLY A 165 -17.38 -0.53 3.14
CA GLY A 165 -18.45 -1.50 3.10
C GLY A 165 -19.70 -1.06 3.87
N LEU A 166 -19.52 -0.48 5.07
CA LEU A 166 -20.60 0.08 5.87
C LEU A 166 -21.27 1.27 5.20
N LEU A 167 -20.49 2.16 4.58
CA LEU A 167 -21.04 3.34 3.90
C LEU A 167 -21.84 2.98 2.66
N VAL A 168 -21.48 1.88 1.97
CA VAL A 168 -22.12 1.43 0.73
C VAL A 168 -23.29 0.48 1.00
N ASP A 169 -23.26 -0.30 2.10
CA ASP A 169 -24.28 -1.29 2.46
C ASP A 169 -24.97 -0.99 3.80
N ARG A 170 -25.22 0.26 4.10
CA ARG A 170 -25.86 0.68 5.35
C ARG A 170 -27.18 -0.05 5.65
N GLU A 171 -27.93 -0.39 4.59
CA GLU A 171 -29.21 -1.12 4.71
C GLU A 171 -29.08 -2.60 5.10
N ARG A 172 -27.90 -3.22 4.93
CA ARG A 172 -27.68 -4.65 5.26
C ARG A 172 -27.10 -4.90 6.65
N PHE A 173 -26.62 -3.85 7.31
CA PHE A 173 -26.08 -3.97 8.67
C PHE A 173 -27.11 -3.64 9.77
N GLU A 174 -28.28 -3.15 9.38
CA GLU A 174 -29.41 -2.90 10.28
C GLU A 174 -30.39 -4.10 10.38
N GLN A 175 -30.14 -5.18 9.65
CA GLN A 175 -30.83 -6.47 9.73
C GLN A 175 -29.92 -7.53 10.36
#